data_67515e69ceb3024a51ef77ec3628b8f1
#
_entry.id   67515e69ceb3024a51ef77ec3628b8f1
#
_cell.length_a   1.000
_cell.length_b   1.000
_cell.length_c   1.000
_cell.angle_alpha   90.00
_cell.angle_beta   90.00
_cell.angle_gamma   90.00
#
_symmetry.space_group_name_H-M   'P 1'
#
loop_
_entity.id
_entity.type
_entity.pdbx_description
1 polymer ?
#
loop_
_entity_poly.entity_id
_entity_poly.type
_entity_poly.pdbx_seq_one_letter_code
_entity_poly.pdbx_strand_id
1 'polypeptide(L)'
;MITVLRLGHRAGRDPRISTHCALVARAFGADRMIYSGEHDSNLERSVSSIVKNWGGDFELAYEKRWTWVIKNFRGTKVHLTMYGIPLPKKISQLRKPKNLLVIIGGQKVPAEVYRMVDHNVSVTSQPHSEVAALAV
;
A
#
# COMPACT_ATOMS: atom_id res chain seq x y z
N MET A 1 1.29 14.11 -0.10
CA MET A 1 1.12 13.05 0.91
C MET A 1 0.88 11.71 0.23
N ILE A 2 1.62 10.70 0.63
CA ILE A 2 1.47 9.35 0.09
C ILE A 2 0.92 8.44 1.19
N THR A 3 -0.22 7.81 0.91
CA THR A 3 -0.83 6.80 1.78
C THR A 3 -0.78 5.46 1.07
N VAL A 4 -0.32 4.43 1.76
CA VAL A 4 -0.33 3.06 1.24
C VAL A 4 -1.51 2.33 1.85
N LEU A 5 -2.29 1.62 1.02
CA LEU A 5 -3.35 0.73 1.49
C LEU A 5 -2.97 -0.71 1.13
N ARG A 6 -2.73 -1.52 2.16
CA ARG A 6 -2.44 -2.94 1.97
C ARG A 6 -3.69 -3.76 2.26
N LEU A 7 -4.14 -4.50 1.26
CA LEU A 7 -5.36 -5.29 1.32
C LEU A 7 -5.09 -6.70 1.85
N GLY A 8 -6.01 -7.20 2.67
CA GLY A 8 -6.08 -8.61 2.98
C GLY A 8 -4.97 -9.17 3.89
N HIS A 9 -4.52 -8.41 4.87
CA HIS A 9 -3.54 -8.92 5.83
C HIS A 9 -4.09 -10.14 6.59
N ARG A 10 -3.28 -11.19 6.71
CA ARG A 10 -3.59 -12.40 7.47
C ARG A 10 -2.55 -12.57 8.57
N ALA A 11 -2.98 -12.42 9.83
CA ALA A 11 -2.08 -12.40 10.98
C ALA A 11 -1.25 -13.68 11.12
N GLY A 12 -1.77 -14.82 10.72
CA GLY A 12 -1.07 -16.10 10.80
C GLY A 12 -0.12 -16.38 9.62
N ARG A 13 -0.25 -15.66 8.52
CA ARG A 13 0.50 -15.95 7.27
C ARG A 13 1.35 -14.80 6.76
N ASP A 14 0.93 -13.55 7.01
CA ASP A 14 1.53 -12.38 6.41
C ASP A 14 2.25 -11.42 7.37
N PRO A 15 2.59 -11.79 8.63
CA PRO A 15 3.14 -10.80 9.55
C PRO A 15 4.45 -10.19 9.06
N ARG A 16 5.31 -11.00 8.45
CA ARG A 16 6.59 -10.54 7.93
C ARG A 16 6.41 -9.65 6.70
N ILE A 17 5.59 -10.08 5.75
CA ILE A 17 5.36 -9.30 4.51
C ILE A 17 4.72 -7.96 4.83
N SER A 18 3.71 -7.93 5.68
CA SER A 18 3.06 -6.68 6.05
C SER A 18 3.99 -5.75 6.81
N THR A 19 4.83 -6.28 7.70
CA THR A 19 5.85 -5.49 8.38
C THR A 19 6.81 -4.88 7.37
N HIS A 20 7.30 -5.67 6.42
CA HIS A 20 8.22 -5.17 5.39
C HIS A 20 7.58 -4.13 4.49
N CYS A 21 6.31 -4.29 4.13
CA CYS A 21 5.58 -3.26 3.38
C CYS A 21 5.54 -1.94 4.14
N ALA A 22 5.25 -1.99 5.44
CA ALA A 22 5.24 -0.78 6.26
C ALA A 22 6.62 -0.14 6.37
N LEU A 23 7.67 -0.94 6.54
CA LEU A 23 9.05 -0.44 6.59
C LEU A 23 9.48 0.20 5.27
N VAL A 24 9.14 -0.43 4.15
CA VAL A 24 9.43 0.12 2.82
C VAL A 24 8.65 1.41 2.60
N ALA A 25 7.37 1.42 2.91
CA ALA A 25 6.56 2.62 2.79
C ALA A 25 7.17 3.79 3.56
N ARG A 26 7.54 3.56 4.82
CA ARG A 26 8.19 4.57 5.64
C ARG A 26 9.54 5.01 5.05
N ALA A 27 10.38 4.06 4.68
CA ALA A 27 11.74 4.33 4.22
C ALA A 27 11.78 5.14 2.92
N PHE A 28 10.80 4.93 2.04
CA PHE A 28 10.76 5.57 0.74
C PHE A 28 9.79 6.76 0.67
N GLY A 29 9.36 7.27 1.81
CA GLY A 29 8.69 8.57 1.87
C GLY A 29 7.19 8.58 1.94
N ALA A 30 6.54 7.43 2.16
CA ALA A 30 5.11 7.44 2.45
C ALA A 30 4.85 8.01 3.84
N ASP A 31 3.71 8.66 4.00
CA ASP A 31 3.33 9.29 5.26
C ASP A 31 2.62 8.32 6.20
N ARG A 32 1.91 7.35 5.64
CA ARG A 32 1.22 6.33 6.43
C ARG A 32 0.90 5.09 5.61
N MET A 33 0.60 4.01 6.32
CA MET A 33 0.03 2.80 5.72
C MET A 33 -1.25 2.43 6.48
N ILE A 34 -2.29 2.08 5.73
CA ILE A 34 -3.52 1.51 6.25
C ILE A 34 -3.53 0.06 5.79
N TYR A 35 -3.86 -0.87 6.69
CA TYR A 35 -4.03 -2.27 6.31
C TYR A 35 -5.44 -2.74 6.63
N SER A 36 -5.96 -3.62 5.79
CA SER A 36 -7.25 -4.28 5.98
C SER A 36 -7.05 -5.78 6.20
N GLY A 37 -8.15 -6.49 6.35
CA GLY A 37 -8.09 -7.92 6.64
C GLY A 37 -8.18 -8.18 8.13
N GLU A 38 -7.27 -8.93 8.67
CA GLU A 38 -7.24 -9.23 10.10
C GLU A 38 -6.47 -8.16 10.88
N HIS A 39 -7.03 -7.73 12.01
CA HIS A 39 -6.33 -6.83 12.91
C HIS A 39 -5.15 -7.55 13.58
N ASP A 40 -4.00 -6.90 13.63
CA ASP A 40 -2.77 -7.51 14.13
C ASP A 40 -2.00 -6.54 15.03
N SER A 41 -2.16 -6.70 16.34
CA SER A 41 -1.48 -5.85 17.33
C SER A 41 0.03 -6.03 17.30
N ASN A 42 0.52 -7.21 16.94
CA ASN A 42 1.96 -7.46 16.85
C ASN A 42 2.59 -6.69 15.70
N LEU A 43 1.90 -6.64 14.55
CA LEU A 43 2.30 -5.83 13.41
C LEU A 43 2.40 -4.36 13.83
N GLU A 44 1.38 -3.85 14.49
CA GLU A 44 1.33 -2.45 14.90
C GLU A 44 2.45 -2.12 15.88
N ARG A 45 2.74 -3.01 16.83
CA ARG A 45 3.84 -2.81 17.78
C ARG A 45 5.20 -2.82 17.10
N SER A 46 5.42 -3.73 16.17
CA SER A 46 6.69 -3.81 15.43
C SER A 46 6.97 -2.53 14.66
N VAL A 47 5.98 -2.01 13.98
CA VAL A 47 6.12 -0.78 13.20
C VAL A 47 6.27 0.43 14.13
N SER A 48 5.50 0.51 15.19
CA SER A 48 5.60 1.60 16.18
C SER A 48 6.99 1.64 16.82
N SER A 49 7.59 0.50 17.09
CA SER A 49 8.94 0.40 17.64
C SER A 49 9.97 1.01 16.68
N ILE A 50 9.85 0.74 15.39
CA ILE A 50 10.75 1.30 14.38
C ILE A 50 10.59 2.82 14.30
N VAL A 51 9.36 3.31 14.28
CA VAL A 51 9.10 4.76 14.24
C VAL A 51 9.66 5.44 15.48
N LYS A 52 9.48 4.85 16.66
CA LYS A 52 10.00 5.37 17.90
C LYS A 52 11.53 5.45 17.90
N ASN A 53 12.20 4.42 17.39
CA ASN A 53 13.66 4.33 17.40
C ASN A 53 14.32 5.17 16.31
N TRP A 54 13.69 5.31 15.14
CA TRP A 54 14.26 6.00 13.99
C TRP A 54 13.63 7.36 13.68
N GLY A 55 12.51 7.68 14.36
CA GLY A 55 11.87 8.99 14.26
C GLY A 55 10.90 9.12 13.09
N GLY A 56 10.35 10.32 12.94
CA GLY A 56 9.38 10.67 11.92
C GLY A 56 7.94 10.50 12.39
N ASP A 57 7.02 10.82 11.50
CA ASP A 57 5.59 10.86 11.78
C ASP A 57 4.81 9.73 11.09
N PHE A 58 5.50 8.72 10.57
CA PHE A 58 4.85 7.61 9.89
C PHE A 58 3.91 6.87 10.84
N GLU A 59 2.68 6.61 10.39
CA GLU A 59 1.73 5.84 11.19
C GLU A 59 1.18 4.65 10.42
N LEU A 60 0.88 3.59 11.16
CA LEU A 60 0.21 2.40 10.66
C LEU A 60 -1.17 2.35 11.31
N ALA A 61 -2.21 2.19 10.49
CA ALA A 61 -3.58 2.11 10.96
C ALA A 61 -4.29 0.91 10.38
N TYR A 62 -5.20 0.33 11.15
CA TYR A 62 -6.07 -0.74 10.68
C TYR A 62 -7.42 -0.19 10.27
N GLU A 63 -7.94 -0.59 9.11
CA GLU A 63 -9.30 -0.32 8.69
C GLU A 63 -9.87 -1.52 7.94
N LYS A 64 -10.85 -2.17 8.52
CA LYS A 64 -11.51 -3.32 7.91
C LYS A 64 -12.24 -2.94 6.62
N ARG A 65 -12.80 -1.73 6.57
CA ARG A 65 -13.60 -1.24 5.45
C ARG A 65 -12.72 -0.65 4.36
N TRP A 66 -11.99 -1.49 3.66
CA TRP A 66 -11.06 -1.04 2.62
C TRP A 66 -11.78 -0.29 1.47
N THR A 67 -13.01 -0.68 1.15
CA THR A 67 -13.81 0.02 0.13
C THR A 67 -14.08 1.46 0.54
N TRP A 68 -14.36 1.68 1.83
CA TRP A 68 -14.56 3.01 2.37
C TRP A 68 -13.29 3.86 2.25
N VAL A 69 -12.14 3.26 2.53
CA VAL A 69 -10.85 3.97 2.40
C VAL A 69 -10.65 4.45 0.96
N ILE A 70 -10.87 3.57 -0.01
CA ILE A 70 -10.68 3.92 -1.43
C ILE A 70 -11.70 4.98 -1.86
N LYS A 71 -12.96 4.80 -1.53
CA LYS A 71 -14.03 5.73 -1.93
C LYS A 71 -13.85 7.12 -1.34
N ASN A 72 -13.36 7.21 -0.11
CA ASN A 72 -13.28 8.49 0.60
C ASN A 72 -11.90 9.15 0.52
N PHE A 73 -10.94 8.51 -0.11
CA PHE A 73 -9.62 9.13 -0.29
C PHE A 73 -9.72 10.29 -1.28
N ARG A 74 -9.23 11.45 -0.86
CA ARG A 74 -9.21 12.65 -1.71
C ARG A 74 -7.83 12.81 -2.35
N GLY A 75 -7.72 12.33 -3.57
CA GLY A 75 -6.47 12.34 -4.32
C GLY A 75 -6.49 11.28 -5.40
N THR A 76 -5.34 11.05 -6.01
CA THR A 76 -5.18 10.06 -7.06
C THR A 76 -4.99 8.68 -6.46
N LYS A 77 -5.68 7.70 -7.01
CA LYS A 77 -5.68 6.30 -6.55
C LYS A 77 -4.97 5.43 -7.56
N VAL A 78 -3.91 4.77 -7.11
CA VAL A 78 -3.08 3.88 -7.95
C VAL A 78 -3.07 2.49 -7.34
N HIS A 79 -3.43 1.49 -8.14
CA HIS A 79 -3.34 0.09 -7.76
C HIS A 79 -2.12 -0.53 -8.44
N LEU A 80 -1.19 -1.06 -7.66
CA LEU A 80 -0.02 -1.76 -8.19
C LEU A 80 -0.37 -3.21 -8.44
N THR A 81 -0.35 -3.61 -9.71
CA THR A 81 -0.74 -4.94 -10.17
C THR A 81 0.06 -5.33 -11.40
N MET A 82 0.47 -6.59 -11.49
CA MET A 82 1.20 -7.08 -12.66
C MET A 82 0.39 -7.00 -13.96
N TYR A 83 -0.93 -6.82 -13.84
CA TYR A 83 -1.85 -6.71 -14.98
C TYR A 83 -2.11 -5.26 -15.41
N GLY A 84 -1.44 -4.30 -14.79
CA GLY A 84 -1.63 -2.89 -15.07
C GLY A 84 -0.81 -2.38 -16.25
N ILE A 85 -0.98 -1.08 -16.51
CA ILE A 85 -0.18 -0.38 -17.51
C ILE A 85 1.25 -0.20 -16.96
N PRO A 86 2.29 -0.44 -17.76
CA PRO A 86 3.68 -0.29 -17.30
C PRO A 86 3.95 1.08 -16.69
N LEU A 87 4.60 1.10 -15.54
CA LEU A 87 4.89 2.32 -14.77
C LEU A 87 5.54 3.44 -15.60
N PRO A 88 6.52 3.18 -16.48
CA PRO A 88 7.13 4.26 -17.28
C PRO A 88 6.12 5.06 -18.09
N LYS A 89 5.02 4.44 -18.50
CA LYS A 89 3.96 5.13 -19.28
C LYS A 89 3.07 6.03 -18.41
N LYS A 90 3.09 5.85 -17.09
CA LYS A 90 2.22 6.57 -16.15
C LYS A 90 2.96 7.47 -15.19
N ILE A 91 4.27 7.34 -15.10
CA ILE A 91 5.05 8.02 -14.04
C ILE A 91 4.89 9.55 -14.07
N SER A 92 4.78 10.15 -15.23
CA SER A 92 4.59 11.60 -15.33
C SER A 92 3.26 12.05 -14.72
N GLN A 93 2.22 11.25 -14.85
CA GLN A 93 0.91 11.53 -14.28
C GLN A 93 0.90 11.29 -12.75
N LEU A 94 1.67 10.31 -12.28
CA LEU A 94 1.71 9.94 -10.87
C LEU A 94 2.54 10.90 -10.02
N ARG A 95 3.41 11.69 -10.62
CA ARG A 95 4.23 12.68 -9.93
C ARG A 95 3.51 13.99 -9.63
N LYS A 96 2.40 14.26 -10.33
CA LYS A 96 1.68 15.54 -10.24
C LYS A 96 0.77 15.68 -9.01
N PRO A 97 0.05 14.65 -8.57
CA PRO A 97 -0.91 14.79 -7.47
C PRO A 97 -0.24 15.14 -6.14
N LYS A 98 -0.91 15.99 -5.36
CA LYS A 98 -0.48 16.30 -3.99
C LYS A 98 -0.70 15.11 -3.07
N ASN A 99 -1.80 14.38 -3.27
CA ASN A 99 -2.18 13.24 -2.46
C ASN A 99 -2.31 12.00 -3.33
N LEU A 100 -1.63 10.94 -2.93
CA LEU A 100 -1.59 9.69 -3.68
C LEU A 100 -1.95 8.54 -2.74
N LEU A 101 -2.89 7.71 -3.14
CA LEU A 101 -3.20 6.44 -2.49
C LEU A 101 -2.61 5.32 -3.33
N VAL A 102 -1.66 4.59 -2.77
CA VAL A 102 -1.02 3.45 -3.44
C VAL A 102 -1.60 2.18 -2.83
N ILE A 103 -2.29 1.38 -3.65
CA ILE A 103 -2.97 0.17 -3.20
C ILE A 103 -2.14 -1.04 -3.60
N ILE A 104 -1.83 -1.88 -2.63
CA ILE A 104 -1.15 -3.15 -2.82
C ILE A 104 -1.98 -4.25 -2.17
N GLY A 105 -1.85 -5.46 -2.66
CA GLY A 105 -2.60 -6.58 -2.12
C GLY A 105 -1.81 -7.87 -2.16
N GLY A 106 -2.35 -8.89 -1.47
CA GLY A 106 -1.80 -10.23 -1.49
C GLY A 106 -2.18 -10.98 -2.78
N GLN A 107 -2.25 -12.30 -2.68
CA GLN A 107 -2.46 -13.18 -3.84
C GLN A 107 -3.77 -12.93 -4.59
N LYS A 108 -4.83 -12.54 -3.88
CA LYS A 108 -6.12 -12.27 -4.49
C LYS A 108 -6.61 -10.90 -4.10
N VAL A 109 -6.70 -10.03 -5.07
CA VAL A 109 -7.29 -8.70 -4.91
C VAL A 109 -8.70 -8.75 -5.50
N PRO A 110 -9.71 -8.23 -4.77
CA PRO A 110 -11.07 -8.19 -5.31
C PRO A 110 -11.12 -7.46 -6.66
N ALA A 111 -11.88 -8.01 -7.61
CA ALA A 111 -11.98 -7.43 -8.95
C ALA A 111 -12.43 -5.97 -8.95
N GLU A 112 -13.27 -5.59 -7.99
CA GLU A 112 -13.76 -4.21 -7.89
C GLU A 112 -12.67 -3.17 -7.63
N VAL A 113 -11.52 -3.57 -7.05
CA VAL A 113 -10.39 -2.65 -6.86
C VAL A 113 -9.95 -2.05 -8.19
N TYR A 114 -9.90 -2.89 -9.24
CA TYR A 114 -9.50 -2.43 -10.58
C TYR A 114 -10.39 -1.33 -11.13
N ARG A 115 -11.66 -1.30 -10.72
CA ARG A 115 -12.63 -0.31 -11.18
C ARG A 115 -12.71 0.92 -10.29
N MET A 116 -12.23 0.81 -9.05
CA MET A 116 -12.32 1.89 -8.05
C MET A 116 -11.17 2.88 -8.11
N VAL A 117 -10.13 2.56 -8.85
CA VAL A 117 -8.90 3.36 -8.89
C VAL A 117 -8.80 4.17 -10.17
N ASP A 118 -7.95 5.19 -10.14
CA ASP A 118 -7.69 6.01 -11.31
C ASP A 118 -6.71 5.34 -12.27
N HIS A 119 -5.76 4.59 -11.72
CA HIS A 119 -4.74 3.91 -12.51
C HIS A 119 -4.44 2.52 -11.94
N ASN A 120 -4.40 1.53 -12.83
CA ASN A 120 -3.82 0.22 -12.53
C ASN A 120 -2.47 0.17 -13.22
N VAL A 121 -1.40 0.03 -12.43
CA VAL A 121 -0.03 0.20 -12.90
C VAL A 121 0.81 -1.03 -12.54
N SER A 122 1.65 -1.48 -13.47
CA SER A 122 2.60 -2.55 -13.21
C SER A 122 4.02 -2.03 -13.14
N VAL A 123 4.76 -2.43 -12.11
CA VAL A 123 6.21 -2.22 -12.07
C VAL A 123 6.91 -3.28 -12.92
N THR A 124 6.30 -4.44 -13.02
CA THR A 124 6.71 -5.54 -13.91
C THR A 124 5.49 -6.40 -14.21
N SER A 125 5.47 -7.05 -15.37
CA SER A 125 4.41 -8.00 -15.75
C SER A 125 4.69 -9.42 -15.25
N GLN A 126 5.81 -9.63 -14.57
CA GLN A 126 6.18 -10.93 -14.03
C GLN A 126 5.79 -11.04 -12.55
N PRO A 127 5.56 -12.26 -12.04
CA PRO A 127 5.27 -12.45 -10.62
C PRO A 127 6.37 -11.85 -9.74
N HIS A 128 5.98 -11.11 -8.73
CA HIS A 128 6.91 -10.42 -7.83
C HIS A 128 6.24 -10.15 -6.49
N SER A 129 7.06 -9.80 -5.49
CA SER A 129 6.58 -9.43 -4.18
C SER A 129 5.97 -8.02 -4.19
N GLU A 130 4.89 -7.80 -3.44
CA GLU A 130 4.35 -6.46 -3.24
C GLU A 130 5.35 -5.51 -2.57
N VAL A 131 6.30 -6.03 -1.81
CA VAL A 131 7.40 -5.22 -1.24
C VAL A 131 8.22 -4.59 -2.34
N ALA A 132 8.58 -5.38 -3.37
CA ALA A 132 9.33 -4.87 -4.52
C ALA A 132 8.55 -3.82 -5.29
N ALA A 133 7.27 -4.09 -5.54
CA ALA A 133 6.41 -3.14 -6.26
C ALA A 133 6.32 -1.81 -5.51
N LEU A 134 6.18 -1.87 -4.20
CA LEU A 134 6.05 -0.67 -3.37
C LEU A 134 7.34 0.15 -3.36
N ALA A 135 8.51 -0.51 -3.35
CA ALA A 135 9.81 0.16 -3.32
C ALA A 135 10.11 0.93 -4.62
N VAL A 136 9.67 0.40 -5.74
CA VAL A 136 9.87 1.05 -7.04
C VAL A 136 8.97 2.25 -7.20
#